data_dbea4c09f7e2b7449203d05d44f94443
#
_entry.id   dbea4c09f7e2b7449203d05d44f94443
#
_cell.length_a   1.000
_cell.length_b   1.000
_cell.length_c   1.000
_cell.angle_alpha   90.00
_cell.angle_beta   90.00
_cell.angle_gamma   90.00
#
_symmetry.space_group_name_H-M   'P 1'
#
loop_
_entity.id
_entity.type
_entity.pdbx_description
1 polymer ?
#
loop_
_entity_poly.entity_id
_entity_poly.type
_entity_poly.pdbx_seq_one_letter_code
_entity_poly.pdbx_strand_id
1 'polypeptide(L)'
;MGRNSRACQAGNRVHTMNNIESMKRRQLLHLLCAGAPSLWLPHRAWSQVRLLDSPFTLGVASGSPSSDSVVLWTRLHSRSVLSAREPIALRWELAHNEHFTRPVQSGQTLADSQLAHAVHVEVNGLDSDRWYYYRFMVGDAVSPVGRTRTFPKPDAVVDRLRLAYASCQKWEDGYFTAWRHMRDENLDAVMFLGDYIYEYPGTGSKLRTPGGGWAVSLDDYRWRYAQYRGDADLQAMHAACPWLLTWDDHEVQNDYAGLQAGNSGAFDPANPANFATRRAAAYQAWYEHMPVRSSVLLQGLAGLQLGAEMRIYQRLEYGRLASLYLLDARQYKDPQACNKGDAVGSSRVNPGTCAPWQDPRRSLLGQQQERWLYQEFASARSRQTRWNVIGQQTLLGERRFRTAAGYSLWNDGWDGYSAARSRLTDSLRQQQVANPVVLGGDVHENWVGHVKADYADPASASVGVEFCGTSITSRTGGAAKTAEILTDNPHFVFADAQRKGYGVVEFTPDQLATTLRVVDDVMRQDTRIATLARFTVQAGRPVLERS
;
A
#
# COMPACT_ATOMS: atom_id res chain seq x y z
N MET A 1 55.39 -52.43 11.56
CA MET A 1 55.54 -51.54 12.77
C MET A 1 55.00 -50.19 12.36
N GLY A 2 53.95 -49.68 12.80
CA GLY A 2 53.20 -49.50 13.98
C GLY A 2 52.29 -48.35 13.67
N ARG A 3 50.98 -48.57 13.71
CA ARG A 3 49.86 -47.91 14.49
C ARG A 3 49.99 -46.40 14.72
N ASN A 4 49.01 -45.60 14.31
CA ASN A 4 47.84 -45.30 15.15
C ASN A 4 46.80 -44.40 14.44
N SER A 5 45.57 -44.81 14.59
CA SER A 5 44.29 -44.17 14.35
C SER A 5 44.07 -42.87 15.15
N ARG A 6 43.37 -41.90 14.62
CA ARG A 6 42.43 -41.09 15.38
C ARG A 6 41.26 -40.61 14.49
N ALA A 7 40.13 -41.22 14.73
CA ALA A 7 38.84 -40.67 14.39
C ALA A 7 38.52 -39.48 15.33
N CYS A 8 37.95 -38.40 14.82
CA CYS A 8 37.31 -37.38 15.64
C CYS A 8 36.08 -36.81 14.91
N GLN A 9 34.93 -37.33 15.32
CA GLN A 9 33.64 -36.68 15.59
C GLN A 9 33.14 -35.59 14.64
N ALA A 10 32.25 -36.03 13.75
CA ALA A 10 31.16 -35.23 13.20
C ALA A 10 29.98 -35.28 14.20
N GLY A 11 29.71 -34.21 14.84
CA GLY A 11 28.58 -34.08 15.75
C GLY A 11 28.53 -32.69 16.37
N ASN A 12 27.82 -31.74 15.73
CA ASN A 12 27.16 -30.58 16.34
C ASN A 12 26.80 -29.48 15.32
N ARG A 13 26.02 -29.79 14.28
CA ARG A 13 25.42 -28.74 13.41
C ARG A 13 23.94 -28.90 13.14
N VAL A 14 23.24 -29.84 13.78
CA VAL A 14 21.82 -30.08 13.53
C VAL A 14 20.93 -29.37 14.56
N HIS A 15 21.44 -28.93 15.72
CA HIS A 15 20.60 -28.35 16.79
C HIS A 15 20.31 -26.85 16.65
N THR A 16 21.05 -26.11 15.84
CA THR A 16 20.86 -24.65 15.70
C THR A 16 19.79 -24.28 14.65
N MET A 17 19.56 -25.10 13.65
CA MET A 17 18.51 -24.81 12.64
C MET A 17 17.07 -25.05 13.16
N ASN A 18 16.88 -26.06 14.01
CA ASN A 18 15.54 -26.36 14.55
C ASN A 18 15.02 -25.31 15.56
N ASN A 19 15.90 -24.55 16.21
CA ASN A 19 15.48 -23.51 17.15
C ASN A 19 15.01 -22.22 16.47
N ILE A 20 15.51 -21.91 15.27
CA ILE A 20 15.09 -20.73 14.50
C ILE A 20 13.70 -20.96 13.88
N GLU A 21 13.42 -22.16 13.40
CA GLU A 21 12.09 -22.52 12.87
C GLU A 21 11.00 -22.60 13.95
N SER A 22 11.34 -23.08 15.14
CA SER A 22 10.37 -23.17 16.25
C SER A 22 10.00 -21.80 16.82
N MET A 23 10.93 -20.85 16.79
CA MET A 23 10.66 -19.46 17.24
C MET A 23 9.76 -18.71 16.26
N LYS A 24 9.96 -18.87 14.96
CA LYS A 24 9.11 -18.28 13.90
C LYS A 24 7.66 -18.80 13.95
N ARG A 25 7.45 -20.10 14.16
CA ARG A 25 6.12 -20.71 14.30
C ARG A 25 5.36 -20.21 15.53
N ARG A 26 6.04 -20.04 16.67
CA ARG A 26 5.42 -19.52 17.89
C ARG A 26 5.01 -18.06 17.74
N GLN A 27 5.84 -17.22 17.15
CA GLN A 27 5.54 -15.81 16.92
C GLN A 27 4.33 -15.63 15.99
N LEU A 28 4.23 -16.44 14.93
CA LEU A 28 3.09 -16.39 14.00
C LEU A 28 1.79 -16.92 14.62
N LEU A 29 1.87 -17.97 15.46
CA LEU A 29 0.72 -18.49 16.19
C LEU A 29 0.19 -17.48 17.22
N HIS A 30 1.08 -16.68 17.86
CA HIS A 30 0.65 -15.59 18.73
C HIS A 30 -0.03 -14.44 17.97
N LEU A 31 0.40 -14.15 16.74
CA LEU A 31 -0.29 -13.22 15.84
C LEU A 31 -1.73 -13.67 15.51
N LEU A 32 -1.95 -14.98 15.37
CA LEU A 32 -3.26 -15.57 15.10
C LEU A 32 -4.22 -15.54 16.30
N CYS A 33 -3.69 -15.65 17.51
CA CYS A 33 -4.50 -15.60 18.73
C CYS A 33 -4.97 -14.17 19.09
N ALA A 34 -4.32 -13.13 18.59
CA ALA A 34 -4.73 -11.74 18.83
C ALA A 34 -6.01 -11.34 18.07
N GLY A 35 -6.40 -12.09 17.05
CA GLY A 35 -7.65 -11.90 16.29
C GLY A 35 -8.81 -12.84 16.67
N ALA A 36 -8.65 -13.69 17.69
CA ALA A 36 -9.73 -14.59 18.11
C ALA A 36 -10.83 -13.84 18.89
N PRO A 37 -12.11 -14.23 18.73
CA PRO A 37 -13.20 -13.59 19.46
C PRO A 37 -12.98 -13.73 20.97
N SER A 38 -13.25 -12.66 21.69
CA SER A 38 -13.11 -12.46 23.13
C SER A 38 -13.42 -13.70 23.96
N LEU A 39 -12.38 -14.40 24.40
CA LEU A 39 -12.48 -15.36 25.48
C LEU A 39 -12.81 -14.59 26.76
N TRP A 40 -13.80 -15.03 27.49
CA TRP A 40 -14.18 -14.53 28.81
C TRP A 40 -12.96 -14.49 29.73
N LEU A 41 -12.35 -13.32 29.89
CA LEU A 41 -11.32 -13.08 30.89
C LEU A 41 -12.01 -12.76 32.21
N PRO A 42 -11.61 -13.37 33.33
CA PRO A 42 -12.20 -13.07 34.63
C PRO A 42 -11.98 -11.62 35.01
N HIS A 43 -12.98 -10.99 35.62
CA HIS A 43 -13.08 -9.56 36.01
C HIS A 43 -11.96 -9.01 36.89
N ARG A 44 -10.93 -9.79 37.22
CA ARG A 44 -9.86 -9.40 38.17
C ARG A 44 -8.56 -8.90 37.56
N ALA A 45 -8.42 -8.87 36.21
CA ALA A 45 -7.19 -8.39 35.54
C ALA A 45 -7.21 -6.88 35.19
N TRP A 46 -8.11 -6.12 35.78
CA TRP A 46 -8.23 -4.68 35.58
C TRP A 46 -7.32 -3.93 36.53
N SER A 47 -6.01 -4.05 36.39
CA SER A 47 -5.13 -3.06 36.99
C SER A 47 -5.41 -1.75 36.23
N GLN A 48 -5.84 -0.72 36.97
CA GLN A 48 -5.90 0.64 36.47
C GLN A 48 -4.47 1.05 36.11
N VAL A 49 -4.07 0.81 34.87
CA VAL A 49 -2.81 1.35 34.36
C VAL A 49 -3.01 2.87 34.35
N ARG A 50 -2.45 3.56 35.33
CA ARG A 50 -2.35 5.02 35.31
C ARG A 50 -1.31 5.37 34.27
N LEU A 51 -1.80 5.81 33.11
CA LEU A 51 -0.95 6.35 32.05
C LEU A 51 -0.66 7.81 32.40
N LEU A 52 0.61 8.17 32.46
CA LEU A 52 1.05 9.54 32.74
C LEU A 52 0.80 10.46 31.52
N ASP A 53 0.80 9.86 30.32
CA ASP A 53 0.65 10.55 29.04
C ASP A 53 -0.45 9.85 28.22
N SER A 54 -1.07 10.57 27.27
CA SER A 54 -1.99 9.95 26.31
C SER A 54 -1.28 8.83 25.53
N PRO A 55 -1.80 7.60 25.54
CA PRO A 55 -1.20 6.50 24.77
C PRO A 55 -1.53 6.54 23.28
N PHE A 56 -2.44 7.41 22.85
CA PHE A 56 -2.96 7.47 21.47
C PHE A 56 -2.22 8.45 20.57
N THR A 57 -0.89 8.59 20.78
CA THR A 57 -0.06 9.58 20.06
C THR A 57 0.09 9.33 18.57
N LEU A 58 -0.26 8.13 18.08
CA LEU A 58 -0.25 7.76 16.68
C LEU A 58 -1.66 7.79 16.04
N GLY A 59 -2.65 8.30 16.79
CA GLY A 59 -4.01 8.48 16.32
C GLY A 59 -4.79 7.17 16.18
N VAL A 60 -5.86 7.24 15.40
CA VAL A 60 -6.75 6.12 15.05
C VAL A 60 -6.87 6.01 13.54
N ALA A 61 -7.24 4.83 13.05
CA ALA A 61 -7.49 4.61 11.63
C ALA A 61 -8.56 3.53 11.43
N SER A 62 -9.15 3.49 10.25
CA SER A 62 -9.99 2.37 9.82
C SER A 62 -9.66 1.96 8.39
N GLY A 63 -9.97 0.72 8.05
CA GLY A 63 -9.71 0.21 6.71
C GLY A 63 -10.43 -1.10 6.40
N SER A 64 -10.09 -1.69 5.27
CA SER A 64 -10.65 -2.96 4.80
C SER A 64 -12.18 -3.05 4.92
N PRO A 65 -12.95 -2.03 4.46
CA PRO A 65 -14.40 -2.04 4.55
C PRO A 65 -14.99 -3.16 3.68
N SER A 66 -16.04 -3.81 4.19
CA SER A 66 -16.95 -4.66 3.43
C SER A 66 -18.38 -4.14 3.58
N SER A 67 -19.36 -4.89 3.04
CA SER A 67 -20.76 -4.49 3.19
C SER A 67 -21.30 -4.58 4.63
N ASP A 68 -20.61 -5.27 5.52
CA ASP A 68 -21.07 -5.54 6.88
C ASP A 68 -19.98 -5.44 7.94
N SER A 69 -18.76 -5.02 7.56
CA SER A 69 -17.63 -4.99 8.48
C SER A 69 -16.58 -3.95 8.11
N VAL A 70 -15.79 -3.56 9.11
CA VAL A 70 -14.63 -2.67 8.99
C VAL A 70 -13.55 -3.11 9.97
N VAL A 71 -12.30 -2.73 9.70
CA VAL A 71 -11.20 -2.82 10.67
C VAL A 71 -11.01 -1.46 11.32
N LEU A 72 -11.01 -1.43 12.65
CA LEU A 72 -10.62 -0.27 13.45
C LEU A 72 -9.22 -0.49 13.99
N TRP A 73 -8.39 0.53 13.94
CA TRP A 73 -7.00 0.45 14.32
C TRP A 73 -6.61 1.58 15.27
N THR A 74 -5.77 1.24 16.24
CA THR A 74 -4.92 2.16 16.99
C THR A 74 -3.64 1.45 17.40
N ARG A 75 -2.63 2.22 17.80
CA ARG A 75 -1.43 1.70 18.45
C ARG A 75 -1.15 2.51 19.70
N LEU A 76 -1.07 1.84 20.83
CA LEU A 76 -0.69 2.50 22.06
C LEU A 76 0.82 2.82 22.03
N HIS A 77 1.16 4.10 22.18
CA HIS A 77 2.53 4.57 22.08
C HIS A 77 2.77 5.74 23.06
N SER A 78 3.31 5.41 24.23
CA SER A 78 3.80 6.39 25.23
C SER A 78 4.93 5.76 26.03
N ARG A 79 5.65 6.53 26.84
CA ARG A 79 6.73 6.00 27.66
C ARG A 79 6.25 4.90 28.60
N SER A 80 5.09 5.09 29.20
CA SER A 80 4.48 4.11 30.10
C SER A 80 4.13 2.81 29.38
N VAL A 81 3.59 2.90 28.17
CA VAL A 81 3.23 1.75 27.32
C VAL A 81 4.45 0.99 26.86
N LEU A 82 5.49 1.68 26.35
CA LEU A 82 6.69 1.06 25.83
C LEU A 82 7.49 0.29 26.88
N SER A 83 7.29 0.59 28.17
CA SER A 83 7.89 -0.15 29.29
C SER A 83 7.03 -1.31 29.80
N ALA A 84 5.77 -1.44 29.34
CA ALA A 84 4.87 -2.50 29.75
C ALA A 84 5.28 -3.86 29.15
N ARG A 85 5.38 -4.87 30.00
CA ARG A 85 5.67 -6.25 29.57
C ARG A 85 4.41 -7.07 29.35
N GLU A 86 3.37 -6.76 30.11
CA GLU A 86 2.07 -7.43 30.02
C GLU A 86 1.18 -6.76 28.97
N PRO A 87 0.32 -7.52 28.29
CA PRO A 87 -0.66 -6.95 27.37
C PRO A 87 -1.57 -5.94 28.07
N ILE A 88 -1.85 -4.83 27.40
CA ILE A 88 -2.68 -3.74 27.92
C ILE A 88 -4.10 -3.92 27.42
N ALA A 89 -5.08 -4.07 28.33
CA ALA A 89 -6.48 -4.13 27.98
C ALA A 89 -7.00 -2.75 27.56
N LEU A 90 -7.70 -2.68 26.43
CA LEU A 90 -8.40 -1.47 25.99
C LEU A 90 -9.83 -1.79 25.56
N ARG A 91 -10.69 -0.80 25.69
CA ARG A 91 -12.08 -0.82 25.22
C ARG A 91 -12.19 -0.08 23.91
N TRP A 92 -13.17 -0.44 23.10
CA TRP A 92 -13.55 0.28 21.90
C TRP A 92 -15.07 0.43 21.82
N GLU A 93 -15.52 1.47 21.16
CA GLU A 93 -16.92 1.76 20.90
C GLU A 93 -17.11 2.19 19.45
N LEU A 94 -18.21 1.75 18.85
CA LEU A 94 -18.71 2.19 17.55
C LEU A 94 -20.12 2.75 17.69
N ALA A 95 -20.40 3.90 17.08
CA ALA A 95 -21.68 4.59 17.20
C ALA A 95 -22.11 5.24 15.88
N HIS A 96 -23.39 5.65 15.78
CA HIS A 96 -23.90 6.39 14.62
C HIS A 96 -23.58 7.90 14.66
N ASN A 97 -23.11 8.41 15.80
CA ASN A 97 -22.74 9.82 15.96
C ASN A 97 -21.48 9.97 16.81
N GLU A 98 -20.81 11.10 16.68
CA GLU A 98 -19.55 11.42 17.35
C GLU A 98 -19.64 11.57 18.88
N HIS A 99 -20.86 11.71 19.41
CA HIS A 99 -21.11 11.86 20.85
C HIS A 99 -21.27 10.53 21.57
N PHE A 100 -21.34 9.41 20.85
CA PHE A 100 -21.50 8.05 21.42
C PHE A 100 -22.70 7.92 22.39
N THR A 101 -23.78 8.63 22.12
CA THR A 101 -24.98 8.62 22.99
C THR A 101 -25.62 7.23 23.08
N ARG A 102 -25.51 6.42 22.02
CA ARG A 102 -25.92 5.02 21.96
C ARG A 102 -24.92 4.27 21.10
N PRO A 103 -23.92 3.62 21.68
CA PRO A 103 -23.03 2.76 20.93
C PRO A 103 -23.79 1.64 20.21
N VAL A 104 -23.46 1.42 18.94
CA VAL A 104 -24.00 0.31 18.13
C VAL A 104 -23.35 -0.99 18.55
N GLN A 105 -22.02 -0.94 18.72
CA GLN A 105 -21.23 -2.04 19.24
C GLN A 105 -20.12 -1.50 20.14
N SER A 106 -19.70 -2.33 21.07
CA SER A 106 -18.54 -2.07 21.93
C SER A 106 -17.88 -3.39 22.29
N GLY A 107 -16.62 -3.33 22.69
CA GLY A 107 -15.90 -4.51 23.09
C GLY A 107 -14.58 -4.17 23.76
N GLN A 108 -13.80 -5.22 23.98
CA GLN A 108 -12.51 -5.17 24.62
C GLN A 108 -11.51 -5.97 23.82
N THR A 109 -10.25 -5.54 23.85
CA THR A 109 -9.15 -6.24 23.19
C THR A 109 -7.86 -5.99 23.97
N LEU A 110 -6.81 -6.70 23.60
CA LEU A 110 -5.49 -6.58 24.23
C LEU A 110 -4.50 -5.97 23.24
N ALA A 111 -3.74 -5.00 23.69
CA ALA A 111 -2.59 -4.45 23.00
C ALA A 111 -1.33 -5.17 23.47
N ASP A 112 -0.80 -6.08 22.65
CA ASP A 112 0.35 -6.91 22.97
C ASP A 112 1.66 -6.24 22.54
N SER A 113 2.68 -6.29 23.40
CA SER A 113 4.02 -5.78 23.11
C SER A 113 4.69 -6.48 21.91
N GLN A 114 4.35 -7.73 21.61
CA GLN A 114 4.86 -8.47 20.45
C GLN A 114 4.42 -7.83 19.13
N LEU A 115 3.25 -7.17 19.13
CA LEU A 115 2.72 -6.38 18.01
C LEU A 115 2.90 -4.87 18.23
N ALA A 116 3.94 -4.47 18.97
CA ALA A 116 4.21 -3.07 19.30
C ALA A 116 3.01 -2.35 19.92
N HIS A 117 2.15 -3.06 20.66
CA HIS A 117 0.89 -2.59 21.20
C HIS A 117 -0.12 -2.06 20.15
N ALA A 118 -0.01 -2.53 18.90
CA ALA A 118 -1.01 -2.28 17.87
C ALA A 118 -2.27 -3.13 18.10
N VAL A 119 -3.40 -2.57 17.74
CA VAL A 119 -4.72 -3.19 17.89
C VAL A 119 -5.47 -3.13 16.57
N HIS A 120 -5.99 -4.27 16.13
CA HIS A 120 -6.87 -4.42 14.99
C HIS A 120 -8.19 -5.01 15.51
N VAL A 121 -9.26 -4.24 15.42
CA VAL A 121 -10.60 -4.70 15.79
C VAL A 121 -11.42 -4.88 14.53
N GLU A 122 -11.69 -6.13 14.15
CA GLU A 122 -12.60 -6.45 13.05
C GLU A 122 -14.04 -6.42 13.58
N VAL A 123 -14.76 -5.34 13.27
CA VAL A 123 -16.16 -5.16 13.64
C VAL A 123 -17.04 -5.69 12.53
N ASN A 124 -17.85 -6.70 12.84
CA ASN A 124 -18.73 -7.40 11.88
C ASN A 124 -20.21 -7.20 12.24
N GLY A 125 -21.11 -7.53 11.31
CA GLY A 125 -22.56 -7.44 11.53
C GLY A 125 -23.10 -6.01 11.52
N LEU A 126 -22.41 -5.11 10.80
CA LEU A 126 -22.83 -3.72 10.62
C LEU A 126 -23.85 -3.60 9.48
N ASP A 127 -24.65 -2.54 9.52
CA ASP A 127 -25.50 -2.16 8.39
C ASP A 127 -24.63 -1.76 7.19
N SER A 128 -25.04 -2.15 6.00
CA SER A 128 -24.32 -1.82 4.77
C SER A 128 -24.56 -0.34 4.36
N ASP A 129 -23.57 0.21 3.62
CA ASP A 129 -23.63 1.58 3.08
C ASP A 129 -23.86 2.64 4.15
N ARG A 130 -23.21 2.50 5.28
CA ARG A 130 -23.46 3.33 6.45
C ARG A 130 -22.21 3.89 7.08
N TRP A 131 -22.26 5.16 7.52
CA TRP A 131 -21.24 5.83 8.29
C TRP A 131 -21.36 5.53 9.78
N TYR A 132 -20.17 5.38 10.43
CA TYR A 132 -20.03 5.15 11.85
C TYR A 132 -18.90 6.02 12.41
N TYR A 133 -18.93 6.24 13.73
CA TYR A 133 -17.87 6.87 14.51
C TYR A 133 -17.32 5.86 15.51
N TYR A 134 -16.03 5.92 15.77
CA TYR A 134 -15.38 4.98 16.68
C TYR A 134 -14.34 5.67 17.55
N ARG A 135 -14.06 5.09 18.71
CA ARG A 135 -13.01 5.51 19.63
C ARG A 135 -12.49 4.33 20.43
N PHE A 136 -11.29 4.54 21.01
CA PHE A 136 -10.64 3.59 21.92
C PHE A 136 -10.42 4.23 23.29
N MET A 137 -10.33 3.40 24.35
CA MET A 137 -10.18 3.85 25.73
C MET A 137 -9.26 2.91 26.51
N VAL A 138 -8.29 3.49 27.25
CA VAL A 138 -7.40 2.78 28.16
C VAL A 138 -7.38 3.54 29.49
N GLY A 139 -7.86 2.92 30.57
CA GLY A 139 -8.07 3.65 31.84
C GLY A 139 -8.98 4.86 31.59
N ASP A 140 -8.50 6.04 31.95
CA ASP A 140 -9.20 7.32 31.76
C ASP A 140 -8.86 7.99 30.42
N ALA A 141 -7.86 7.48 29.68
CA ALA A 141 -7.47 8.05 28.39
C ALA A 141 -8.43 7.62 27.29
N VAL A 142 -8.87 8.59 26.49
CA VAL A 142 -9.75 8.39 25.31
C VAL A 142 -9.00 8.84 24.06
N SER A 143 -9.08 8.05 23.00
CA SER A 143 -8.49 8.38 21.69
C SER A 143 -9.21 9.54 21.02
N PRO A 144 -8.63 10.16 19.98
CA PRO A 144 -9.42 10.90 18.99
C PRO A 144 -10.59 10.06 18.47
N VAL A 145 -11.65 10.73 18.03
CA VAL A 145 -12.77 10.08 17.35
C VAL A 145 -12.41 9.86 15.89
N GLY A 146 -12.54 8.62 15.43
CA GLY A 146 -12.46 8.29 14.04
C GLY A 146 -13.85 8.12 13.41
N ARG A 147 -13.93 8.32 12.10
CA ARG A 147 -15.11 8.09 11.27
C ARG A 147 -14.80 6.99 10.25
N THR A 148 -15.73 6.09 10.04
CA THR A 148 -15.58 4.96 9.09
C THR A 148 -16.91 4.66 8.42
N ARG A 149 -16.89 3.84 7.37
CA ARG A 149 -18.13 3.35 6.77
C ARG A 149 -17.99 1.92 6.27
N THR A 150 -19.12 1.21 6.23
CA THR A 150 -19.30 0.00 5.44
C THR A 150 -19.56 0.36 3.98
N PHE A 151 -19.20 -0.53 3.07
CA PHE A 151 -19.54 -0.41 1.66
C PHE A 151 -20.96 -0.91 1.39
N PRO A 152 -21.57 -0.54 0.25
CA PRO A 152 -22.83 -1.11 -0.20
C PRO A 152 -22.73 -2.63 -0.40
N LYS A 153 -23.85 -3.34 -0.29
CA LYS A 153 -23.91 -4.78 -0.65
C LYS A 153 -23.50 -4.96 -2.11
N PRO A 154 -22.89 -6.11 -2.48
CA PRO A 154 -22.40 -6.37 -3.83
C PRO A 154 -23.43 -6.20 -4.95
N ASP A 155 -24.71 -6.48 -4.65
CA ASP A 155 -25.84 -6.38 -5.59
C ASP A 155 -26.56 -5.02 -5.55
N ALA A 156 -26.17 -4.12 -4.65
CA ALA A 156 -26.79 -2.81 -4.52
C ALA A 156 -26.51 -1.93 -5.74
N VAL A 157 -27.53 -1.22 -6.18
CA VAL A 157 -27.41 -0.12 -7.15
C VAL A 157 -27.11 1.15 -6.36
N VAL A 158 -25.99 1.78 -6.67
CA VAL A 158 -25.55 3.01 -6.02
C VAL A 158 -25.16 4.05 -7.04
N ASP A 159 -25.38 5.31 -6.71
CA ASP A 159 -25.25 6.41 -7.66
C ASP A 159 -23.85 7.01 -7.71
N ARG A 160 -23.04 6.82 -6.65
CA ARG A 160 -21.74 7.48 -6.54
C ARG A 160 -20.77 6.71 -5.66
N LEU A 161 -19.50 6.71 -6.08
CA LEU A 161 -18.32 6.38 -5.27
C LEU A 161 -17.29 7.49 -5.45
N ARG A 162 -16.81 8.10 -4.36
CA ARG A 162 -15.78 9.12 -4.40
C ARG A 162 -14.55 8.69 -3.61
N LEU A 163 -13.44 8.49 -4.31
CA LEU A 163 -12.16 8.05 -3.74
C LEU A 163 -11.10 9.14 -3.94
N ALA A 164 -10.17 9.26 -2.99
CA ALA A 164 -8.87 9.83 -3.29
C ALA A 164 -7.85 8.71 -3.46
N TYR A 165 -6.86 8.91 -4.33
CA TYR A 165 -5.69 8.04 -4.44
C TYR A 165 -4.41 8.87 -4.27
N ALA A 166 -3.42 8.29 -3.59
CA ALA A 166 -2.15 8.94 -3.28
C ALA A 166 -1.06 7.92 -3.02
N SER A 167 0.20 8.36 -3.06
CA SER A 167 1.40 7.57 -2.76
C SER A 167 2.58 8.47 -2.36
N CYS A 168 3.68 7.87 -1.95
CA CYS A 168 5.00 8.50 -1.93
C CYS A 168 5.07 9.74 -1.03
N GLN A 169 4.94 9.53 0.29
CA GLN A 169 4.93 10.62 1.29
C GLN A 169 6.26 10.74 2.05
N LYS A 170 7.35 11.05 1.34
CA LYS A 170 8.66 11.15 1.95
C LYS A 170 8.73 12.26 3.01
N TRP A 171 9.09 11.89 4.25
CA TRP A 171 9.05 12.76 5.43
C TRP A 171 9.87 14.04 5.28
N GLU A 172 11.10 13.93 4.82
CA GLU A 172 12.02 15.04 4.74
C GLU A 172 11.79 15.98 3.54
N ASP A 173 11.02 15.55 2.54
CA ASP A 173 10.82 16.29 1.29
C ASP A 173 9.70 17.33 1.36
N GLY A 174 8.86 17.30 2.42
CA GLY A 174 7.77 18.27 2.58
C GLY A 174 6.92 18.05 3.83
N TYR A 175 6.06 19.02 4.15
CA TYR A 175 4.99 18.85 5.12
C TYR A 175 3.83 18.07 4.49
N PHE A 176 3.09 17.33 5.31
CA PHE A 176 1.99 16.49 4.86
C PHE A 176 0.67 17.26 4.69
N THR A 177 0.73 18.53 4.35
CA THR A 177 -0.42 19.43 4.23
C THR A 177 -1.45 18.98 3.19
N ALA A 178 -1.03 18.22 2.19
CA ALA A 178 -1.95 17.62 1.22
C ALA A 178 -3.05 16.77 1.90
N TRP A 179 -2.73 16.07 3.01
CA TRP A 179 -3.70 15.28 3.78
C TRP A 179 -4.76 16.14 4.44
N ARG A 180 -4.39 17.34 4.95
CA ARG A 180 -5.35 18.29 5.51
C ARG A 180 -6.40 18.69 4.48
N HIS A 181 -5.97 19.00 3.27
CA HIS A 181 -6.89 19.36 2.18
C HIS A 181 -7.71 18.16 1.69
N MET A 182 -7.09 16.97 1.61
CA MET A 182 -7.80 15.75 1.21
C MET A 182 -8.94 15.39 2.16
N ARG A 183 -8.78 15.62 3.45
CA ARG A 183 -9.83 15.39 4.46
C ARG A 183 -11.12 16.13 4.13
N ASP A 184 -11.04 17.30 3.50
CA ASP A 184 -12.17 18.16 3.19
C ASP A 184 -12.85 17.81 1.85
N GLU A 185 -12.36 16.77 1.12
CA GLU A 185 -12.89 16.34 -0.19
C GLU A 185 -14.16 15.46 -0.11
N ASN A 186 -14.71 15.20 1.07
CA ASN A 186 -15.90 14.37 1.28
C ASN A 186 -15.82 12.98 0.61
N LEU A 187 -14.78 12.23 0.99
CA LEU A 187 -14.43 10.94 0.41
C LEU A 187 -15.18 9.78 1.05
N ASP A 188 -15.45 8.74 0.27
CA ASP A 188 -15.93 7.45 0.76
C ASP A 188 -14.77 6.57 1.28
N ALA A 189 -13.59 6.68 0.66
CA ALA A 189 -12.36 6.03 1.11
C ALA A 189 -11.12 6.69 0.50
N VAL A 190 -9.94 6.40 1.06
CA VAL A 190 -8.63 6.70 0.47
C VAL A 190 -8.00 5.41 -0.04
N MET A 191 -7.48 5.42 -1.26
CA MET A 191 -6.64 4.35 -1.81
C MET A 191 -5.18 4.82 -1.76
N PHE A 192 -4.37 4.20 -0.90
CA PHE A 192 -2.96 4.54 -0.76
C PHE A 192 -2.09 3.46 -1.41
N LEU A 193 -1.28 3.87 -2.38
CA LEU A 193 -0.65 2.97 -3.36
C LEU A 193 0.83 2.69 -3.07
N GLY A 194 1.27 2.91 -1.82
CA GLY A 194 2.63 2.59 -1.38
C GLY A 194 3.52 3.78 -1.12
N ASP A 195 4.75 3.50 -0.66
CA ASP A 195 5.69 4.49 -0.16
C ASP A 195 5.13 5.30 1.02
N TYR A 196 4.54 4.59 1.97
CA TYR A 196 4.04 5.20 3.19
C TYR A 196 5.16 5.68 4.09
N ILE A 197 6.29 4.96 4.11
CA ILE A 197 7.55 5.35 4.77
C ILE A 197 8.69 5.27 3.76
N TYR A 198 9.85 5.82 4.14
CA TYR A 198 11.11 5.64 3.42
C TYR A 198 12.15 5.09 4.40
N GLU A 199 12.80 3.98 4.05
CA GLU A 199 13.64 3.16 4.93
C GLU A 199 15.03 3.74 5.20
N TYR A 200 15.49 4.65 4.35
CA TYR A 200 16.84 5.22 4.47
C TYR A 200 16.88 6.48 5.35
N PRO A 201 18.05 6.83 5.92
CA PRO A 201 18.23 8.08 6.63
C PRO A 201 18.11 9.26 5.66
N GLY A 202 17.55 10.36 6.12
CA GLY A 202 17.41 11.56 5.27
C GLY A 202 18.74 12.06 4.75
N THR A 203 18.77 12.45 3.49
CA THR A 203 19.95 12.92 2.77
C THR A 203 20.15 14.43 2.89
N GLY A 204 19.87 15.04 4.05
CA GLY A 204 20.19 16.43 4.32
C GLY A 204 19.12 17.45 3.92
N SER A 205 17.84 17.05 3.89
CA SER A 205 16.76 18.04 3.87
C SER A 205 16.85 18.93 5.09
N LYS A 206 16.69 20.24 4.88
CA LYS A 206 16.71 21.24 5.96
C LYS A 206 15.34 21.39 6.63
N LEU A 207 14.28 20.77 6.10
CA LEU A 207 12.91 20.99 6.55
C LEU A 207 12.55 20.11 7.75
N ARG A 208 12.61 18.79 7.54
CA ARG A 208 12.35 17.78 8.56
C ARG A 208 13.41 16.69 8.43
N THR A 209 14.18 16.47 9.47
CA THR A 209 15.18 15.39 9.46
C THR A 209 14.52 14.13 10.00
N PRO A 210 14.47 13.04 9.21
CA PRO A 210 14.08 11.76 9.78
C PRO A 210 15.14 11.38 10.81
N GLY A 211 14.69 11.02 12.01
CA GLY A 211 15.58 10.47 13.01
C GLY A 211 15.99 9.04 12.65
N GLY A 212 17.01 8.51 13.32
CA GLY A 212 17.51 7.14 13.10
C GLY A 212 18.34 6.97 11.82
N GLY A 213 18.80 5.74 11.63
CA GLY A 213 19.55 5.29 10.46
C GLY A 213 18.66 4.62 9.40
N TRP A 214 19.27 3.68 8.69
CA TRP A 214 18.55 2.75 7.83
C TRP A 214 17.58 1.90 8.65
N ALA A 215 16.36 1.69 8.15
CA ALA A 215 15.45 0.73 8.72
C ALA A 215 15.83 -0.67 8.21
N VAL A 216 16.35 -1.51 9.12
CA VAL A 216 16.83 -2.87 8.82
C VAL A 216 16.19 -3.89 9.77
N SER A 217 16.09 -3.54 11.04
CA SER A 217 15.43 -4.34 12.08
C SER A 217 13.95 -4.00 12.21
N LEU A 218 13.20 -4.88 12.88
CA LEU A 218 11.79 -4.62 13.21
C LEU A 218 11.60 -3.32 14.00
N ASP A 219 12.49 -3.04 14.95
CA ASP A 219 12.41 -1.84 15.77
C ASP A 219 12.72 -0.56 14.98
N ASP A 220 13.62 -0.63 13.97
CA ASP A 220 13.86 0.49 13.07
C ASP A 220 12.62 0.83 12.24
N TYR A 221 11.95 -0.19 11.67
CA TYR A 221 10.71 0.00 10.92
C TYR A 221 9.58 0.52 11.81
N ARG A 222 9.39 -0.05 13.01
CA ARG A 222 8.41 0.42 13.99
C ARG A 222 8.60 1.88 14.35
N TRP A 223 9.86 2.28 14.55
CA TRP A 223 10.22 3.65 14.84
C TRP A 223 9.92 4.57 13.65
N ARG A 224 10.28 4.15 12.43
CA ARG A 224 10.03 4.91 11.21
C ARG A 224 8.52 5.11 10.98
N TYR A 225 7.71 4.07 11.12
CA TYR A 225 6.25 4.20 11.06
C TYR A 225 5.70 5.13 12.14
N ALA A 226 6.20 5.04 13.37
CA ALA A 226 5.76 5.91 14.46
C ALA A 226 6.06 7.39 14.16
N GLN A 227 7.19 7.68 13.52
CA GLN A 227 7.54 9.04 13.08
C GLN A 227 6.51 9.59 12.09
N TYR A 228 6.18 8.83 11.04
CA TYR A 228 5.21 9.23 10.02
C TYR A 228 3.80 9.34 10.59
N ARG A 229 3.38 8.36 11.37
CA ARG A 229 2.07 8.35 12.05
C ARG A 229 1.93 9.45 13.11
N GLY A 230 3.03 10.03 13.55
CA GLY A 230 3.05 11.19 14.44
C GLY A 230 2.64 12.52 13.79
N ASP A 231 2.53 12.58 12.45
CA ASP A 231 2.09 13.79 11.74
C ASP A 231 0.58 14.04 11.92
N ALA A 232 0.22 15.24 12.35
CA ALA A 232 -1.17 15.58 12.71
C ALA A 232 -2.13 15.59 11.51
N ASP A 233 -1.68 16.04 10.34
CA ASP A 233 -2.51 16.08 9.14
C ASP A 233 -2.77 14.66 8.61
N LEU A 234 -1.76 13.79 8.66
CA LEU A 234 -1.91 12.37 8.33
C LEU A 234 -2.85 11.64 9.30
N GLN A 235 -2.72 11.89 10.62
CA GLN A 235 -3.64 11.33 11.62
C GLN A 235 -5.09 11.76 11.36
N ALA A 236 -5.30 13.04 11.09
CA ALA A 236 -6.63 13.59 10.82
C ALA A 236 -7.26 12.94 9.57
N MET A 237 -6.45 12.69 8.52
CA MET A 237 -6.94 12.00 7.32
C MET A 237 -7.23 10.52 7.58
N HIS A 238 -6.43 9.82 8.35
CA HIS A 238 -6.70 8.44 8.75
C HIS A 238 -7.98 8.31 9.59
N ALA A 239 -8.27 9.31 10.41
CA ALA A 239 -9.48 9.35 11.22
C ALA A 239 -10.75 9.71 10.44
N ALA A 240 -10.65 10.23 9.20
CA ALA A 240 -11.78 10.81 8.47
C ALA A 240 -12.62 9.79 7.69
N CYS A 241 -12.01 8.72 7.17
CA CYS A 241 -12.67 7.68 6.38
C CYS A 241 -11.80 6.41 6.31
N PRO A 242 -12.35 5.25 5.84
CA PRO A 242 -11.57 4.03 5.71
C PRO A 242 -10.50 4.13 4.62
N TRP A 243 -9.38 3.41 4.83
CA TRP A 243 -8.27 3.34 3.90
C TRP A 243 -8.19 1.96 3.23
N LEU A 244 -7.88 1.98 1.94
CA LEU A 244 -7.56 0.84 1.10
C LEU A 244 -6.06 0.91 0.83
N LEU A 245 -5.30 -0.07 1.33
CA LEU A 245 -3.85 0.05 1.46
C LEU A 245 -3.13 -1.04 0.68
N THR A 246 -2.08 -0.65 -0.01
CA THR A 246 -1.02 -1.53 -0.49
C THR A 246 0.33 -0.92 -0.13
N TRP A 247 1.39 -1.71 -0.17
CA TRP A 247 2.77 -1.22 -0.06
C TRP A 247 3.41 -1.06 -1.43
N ASP A 248 4.55 -0.34 -1.48
CA ASP A 248 5.48 -0.39 -2.60
C ASP A 248 6.86 -0.84 -2.09
N ASP A 249 7.95 -0.34 -2.61
CA ASP A 249 9.28 -0.82 -2.26
C ASP A 249 9.82 -0.20 -0.97
N HIS A 250 9.60 1.08 -0.72
CA HIS A 250 10.15 1.78 0.43
C HIS A 250 9.60 1.34 1.79
N GLU A 251 8.50 0.61 1.82
CA GLU A 251 8.07 -0.09 3.03
C GLU A 251 9.05 -1.18 3.44
N VAL A 252 9.91 -1.64 2.53
CA VAL A 252 10.97 -2.62 2.75
C VAL A 252 12.34 -2.06 2.37
N GLN A 253 12.59 -1.88 1.08
CA GLN A 253 13.82 -1.35 0.52
C GLN A 253 13.63 -0.93 -0.94
N ASN A 254 14.14 0.25 -1.30
CA ASN A 254 14.08 0.79 -2.66
C ASN A 254 14.41 -0.26 -3.72
N ASP A 255 13.56 -0.39 -4.73
CA ASP A 255 13.68 -1.27 -5.90
C ASP A 255 13.77 -2.78 -5.59
N TYR A 256 13.37 -3.27 -4.40
CA TYR A 256 13.39 -4.70 -4.15
C TYR A 256 12.42 -5.47 -5.05
N ALA A 257 12.74 -6.72 -5.36
CA ALA A 257 11.91 -7.60 -6.15
C ALA A 257 11.85 -8.99 -5.50
N GLY A 258 10.68 -9.37 -4.99
CA GLY A 258 10.48 -10.64 -4.31
C GLY A 258 11.42 -10.84 -3.13
N LEU A 259 12.38 -11.76 -3.28
CA LEU A 259 13.43 -12.04 -2.28
C LEU A 259 14.78 -11.41 -2.63
N GLN A 260 14.86 -10.67 -3.72
CA GLN A 260 16.08 -9.95 -4.10
C GLN A 260 16.04 -8.55 -3.50
N ALA A 261 17.10 -8.20 -2.77
CA ALA A 261 17.35 -6.85 -2.30
C ALA A 261 17.44 -5.88 -3.50
N GLY A 262 16.97 -4.66 -3.31
CA GLY A 262 17.06 -3.61 -4.31
C GLY A 262 18.37 -2.81 -4.22
N ASN A 263 18.41 -1.69 -4.93
CA ASN A 263 19.54 -0.77 -4.93
C ASN A 263 19.19 0.48 -4.11
N SER A 264 19.57 0.48 -2.84
CA SER A 264 19.42 1.66 -1.96
C SER A 264 20.70 2.50 -1.87
N GLY A 265 21.69 2.22 -2.72
CA GLY A 265 22.98 2.93 -2.75
C GLY A 265 24.06 2.25 -1.90
N ALA A 266 25.29 2.78 -1.98
CA ALA A 266 26.50 2.17 -1.46
C ALA A 266 26.57 2.01 0.07
N PHE A 267 25.61 2.54 0.80
CA PHE A 267 25.60 2.57 2.28
C PHE A 267 24.46 1.74 2.90
N ASP A 268 23.62 1.09 2.10
CA ASP A 268 22.60 0.21 2.66
C ASP A 268 23.25 -1.02 3.30
N PRO A 269 23.05 -1.25 4.62
CA PRO A 269 23.61 -2.42 5.30
C PRO A 269 22.88 -3.73 4.91
N ALA A 270 21.90 -3.70 4.01
CA ALA A 270 21.18 -4.89 3.58
C ALA A 270 22.13 -5.85 2.87
N ASN A 271 22.44 -6.95 3.56
CA ASN A 271 23.10 -8.09 2.93
C ASN A 271 22.04 -8.97 2.28
N PRO A 272 22.20 -9.40 1.01
CA PRO A 272 21.28 -10.33 0.34
C PRO A 272 20.95 -11.57 1.17
N ALA A 273 21.92 -12.12 1.91
CA ALA A 273 21.71 -13.26 2.81
C ALA A 273 20.74 -12.97 3.96
N ASN A 274 20.59 -11.70 4.36
CA ASN A 274 19.72 -11.25 5.46
C ASN A 274 18.44 -10.56 4.96
N PHE A 275 18.29 -10.35 3.64
CA PHE A 275 17.19 -9.59 3.09
C PHE A 275 15.82 -10.20 3.41
N ALA A 276 15.69 -11.53 3.39
CA ALA A 276 14.44 -12.20 3.78
C ALA A 276 14.02 -11.87 5.22
N THR A 277 15.00 -11.76 6.15
CA THR A 277 14.74 -11.36 7.54
C THR A 277 14.32 -9.88 7.62
N ARG A 278 15.01 -9.00 6.90
CA ARG A 278 14.65 -7.58 6.79
C ARG A 278 13.23 -7.42 6.25
N ARG A 279 12.90 -8.11 5.14
CA ARG A 279 11.57 -8.07 4.53
C ARG A 279 10.49 -8.55 5.50
N ALA A 280 10.74 -9.63 6.25
CA ALA A 280 9.80 -10.12 7.26
C ALA A 280 9.55 -9.09 8.37
N ALA A 281 10.62 -8.42 8.85
CA ALA A 281 10.52 -7.34 9.84
C ALA A 281 9.71 -6.13 9.30
N ALA A 282 9.97 -5.75 8.06
CA ALA A 282 9.26 -4.67 7.38
C ALA A 282 7.75 -4.97 7.23
N TYR A 283 7.40 -6.17 6.78
CA TYR A 283 6.00 -6.62 6.65
C TYR A 283 5.28 -6.67 7.98
N GLN A 284 5.94 -7.16 9.04
CA GLN A 284 5.36 -7.13 10.39
C GLN A 284 5.09 -5.68 10.83
N ALA A 285 6.06 -4.79 10.67
CA ALA A 285 5.89 -3.38 11.04
C ALA A 285 4.78 -2.70 10.22
N TRP A 286 4.65 -3.01 8.92
CA TRP A 286 3.54 -2.53 8.10
C TRP A 286 2.19 -2.99 8.65
N TYR A 287 2.04 -4.29 8.94
CA TYR A 287 0.83 -4.81 9.55
C TYR A 287 0.50 -4.10 10.87
N GLU A 288 1.47 -3.92 11.74
CA GLU A 288 1.30 -3.25 13.03
C GLU A 288 0.82 -1.80 12.94
N HIS A 289 0.98 -1.15 11.77
CA HIS A 289 0.64 0.27 11.58
C HIS A 289 -0.51 0.55 10.61
N MET A 290 -0.99 -0.48 9.91
CA MET A 290 -2.04 -0.32 8.90
C MET A 290 -3.35 -0.99 9.34
N PRO A 291 -4.52 -0.34 9.11
CA PRO A 291 -5.83 -0.87 9.47
C PRO A 291 -6.29 -1.97 8.51
N VAL A 292 -5.60 -3.10 8.53
CA VAL A 292 -5.87 -4.24 7.65
C VAL A 292 -6.37 -5.46 8.45
N ARG A 293 -7.07 -6.36 7.77
CA ARG A 293 -7.59 -7.58 8.39
C ARG A 293 -6.47 -8.54 8.78
N SER A 294 -6.70 -9.30 9.84
CA SER A 294 -5.80 -10.39 10.25
C SER A 294 -5.67 -11.49 9.19
N SER A 295 -6.66 -11.63 8.31
CA SER A 295 -6.63 -12.60 7.20
C SER A 295 -5.46 -12.41 6.23
N VAL A 296 -4.86 -11.22 6.13
CA VAL A 296 -3.65 -11.01 5.32
C VAL A 296 -2.47 -11.86 5.81
N LEU A 297 -2.41 -12.13 7.12
CA LEU A 297 -1.41 -13.01 7.74
C LEU A 297 -1.72 -14.49 7.48
N LEU A 298 -3.01 -14.87 7.60
CA LEU A 298 -3.45 -16.25 7.46
C LEU A 298 -3.30 -16.79 6.04
N GLN A 299 -3.53 -15.94 5.05
CA GLN A 299 -3.41 -16.32 3.65
C GLN A 299 -1.94 -16.49 3.23
N GLY A 300 -1.02 -15.85 3.94
CA GLY A 300 0.41 -16.04 3.78
C GLY A 300 0.97 -17.33 4.40
N LEU A 301 0.26 -17.93 5.36
CA LEU A 301 0.72 -19.16 6.04
C LEU A 301 0.87 -20.37 5.13
N ALA A 302 0.11 -20.46 4.04
CA ALA A 302 0.23 -21.51 3.05
C ALA A 302 1.53 -21.44 2.23
N GLY A 303 2.17 -20.25 2.15
CA GLY A 303 3.42 -19.97 1.44
C GLY A 303 4.68 -19.98 2.29
N LEU A 304 4.59 -20.29 3.59
CA LEU A 304 5.68 -20.17 4.58
C LEU A 304 6.93 -21.03 4.35
N GLN A 305 6.99 -21.84 3.30
CA GLN A 305 8.21 -22.57 2.94
C GLN A 305 9.34 -21.66 2.42
N LEU A 306 9.06 -20.39 2.07
CA LEU A 306 10.00 -19.48 1.39
C LEU A 306 10.21 -18.11 2.06
N GLY A 307 9.76 -17.91 3.31
CA GLY A 307 9.88 -16.62 4.02
C GLY A 307 8.50 -16.02 4.35
N ALA A 308 8.47 -14.98 5.19
CA ALA A 308 7.23 -14.33 5.57
C ALA A 308 6.51 -13.77 4.34
N GLU A 309 5.30 -14.27 4.09
CA GLU A 309 4.42 -13.83 3.03
C GLU A 309 3.16 -13.25 3.66
N MET A 310 2.67 -12.12 3.16
CA MET A 310 1.40 -11.52 3.53
C MET A 310 0.59 -11.26 2.28
N ARG A 311 -0.56 -11.89 2.12
CA ARG A 311 -1.40 -11.68 0.95
C ARG A 311 -2.22 -10.40 1.13
N ILE A 312 -1.72 -9.29 0.59
CA ILE A 312 -2.39 -7.98 0.62
C ILE A 312 -3.21 -7.68 -0.63
N TYR A 313 -2.93 -8.34 -1.77
CA TYR A 313 -3.75 -8.13 -2.95
C TYR A 313 -5.16 -8.70 -2.75
N GLN A 314 -6.15 -7.92 -3.11
CA GLN A 314 -7.55 -8.21 -2.83
C GLN A 314 -8.49 -7.51 -3.81
N ARG A 315 -9.75 -7.95 -3.82
CA ARG A 315 -10.86 -7.28 -4.47
C ARG A 315 -11.87 -6.82 -3.42
N LEU A 316 -12.32 -5.57 -3.55
CA LEU A 316 -13.43 -5.02 -2.77
C LEU A 316 -14.56 -4.62 -3.75
N GLU A 317 -15.80 -4.73 -3.28
CA GLU A 317 -16.98 -4.39 -4.06
C GLU A 317 -17.68 -3.17 -3.47
N TYR A 318 -18.02 -2.23 -4.33
CA TYR A 318 -18.85 -1.08 -3.98
C TYR A 318 -20.16 -1.14 -4.75
N GLY A 319 -21.08 -1.97 -4.30
CA GLY A 319 -22.28 -2.30 -5.03
C GLY A 319 -21.98 -2.85 -6.43
N ARG A 320 -22.89 -2.65 -7.36
CA ARG A 320 -22.66 -2.91 -8.79
C ARG A 320 -21.85 -1.79 -9.46
N LEU A 321 -21.62 -0.67 -8.76
CA LEU A 321 -20.95 0.49 -9.35
C LEU A 321 -19.47 0.23 -9.61
N ALA A 322 -18.73 -0.37 -8.63
CA ALA A 322 -17.30 -0.56 -8.80
C ALA A 322 -16.77 -1.84 -8.14
N SER A 323 -15.85 -2.53 -8.83
CA SER A 323 -14.91 -3.49 -8.25
C SER A 323 -13.54 -2.85 -8.14
N LEU A 324 -12.96 -2.85 -6.95
CA LEU A 324 -11.66 -2.26 -6.65
C LEU A 324 -10.65 -3.39 -6.44
N TYR A 325 -9.67 -3.51 -7.33
CA TYR A 325 -8.59 -4.50 -7.28
C TYR A 325 -7.34 -3.81 -6.75
N LEU A 326 -6.91 -4.14 -5.54
CA LEU A 326 -5.63 -3.71 -5.00
C LEU A 326 -4.58 -4.77 -5.33
N LEU A 327 -3.49 -4.35 -5.93
CA LEU A 327 -2.42 -5.25 -6.36
C LEU A 327 -1.17 -5.11 -5.48
N ASP A 328 -0.33 -6.13 -5.52
CA ASP A 328 1.00 -6.18 -4.92
C ASP A 328 2.04 -6.40 -6.03
N ALA A 329 2.72 -5.36 -6.42
CA ALA A 329 3.71 -5.38 -7.48
C ALA A 329 5.15 -5.55 -6.95
N ARG A 330 5.34 -5.97 -5.68
CA ARG A 330 6.67 -6.08 -5.06
C ARG A 330 6.97 -7.47 -4.53
N GLN A 331 6.08 -8.04 -3.73
CA GLN A 331 6.35 -9.29 -3.01
C GLN A 331 6.61 -10.49 -3.92
N TYR A 332 5.96 -10.51 -5.09
CA TYR A 332 5.99 -11.63 -6.05
C TYR A 332 6.69 -11.30 -7.36
N LYS A 333 7.27 -10.12 -7.44
CA LYS A 333 7.93 -9.58 -8.62
C LYS A 333 9.20 -10.38 -8.93
N ASP A 334 9.38 -10.74 -10.19
CA ASP A 334 10.66 -11.27 -10.67
C ASP A 334 11.73 -10.17 -10.62
N PRO A 335 13.01 -10.50 -10.39
CA PRO A 335 14.10 -9.52 -10.42
C PRO A 335 14.14 -8.71 -11.70
N GLN A 336 14.55 -7.45 -11.63
CA GLN A 336 14.70 -6.57 -12.79
C GLN A 336 15.73 -7.16 -13.77
N ALA A 337 15.43 -7.07 -15.07
CA ALA A 337 16.27 -7.62 -16.12
C ALA A 337 17.23 -6.59 -16.69
N CYS A 338 18.37 -7.09 -17.24
CA CYS A 338 19.33 -6.33 -18.03
C CYS A 338 20.03 -5.19 -17.29
N ASN A 339 20.20 -5.34 -16.00
CA ASN A 339 21.11 -4.49 -15.24
C ASN A 339 22.56 -4.72 -15.69
N LYS A 340 23.41 -3.73 -15.51
CA LYS A 340 24.83 -3.84 -15.87
C LYS A 340 25.59 -4.65 -14.82
N GLY A 341 26.29 -5.70 -15.24
CA GLY A 341 27.05 -6.57 -14.35
C GLY A 341 26.16 -7.17 -13.25
N ASP A 342 26.63 -7.13 -12.01
CA ASP A 342 25.92 -7.64 -10.82
C ASP A 342 25.01 -6.59 -10.15
N ALA A 343 24.70 -5.47 -10.84
CA ALA A 343 23.82 -4.46 -10.29
C ALA A 343 22.40 -5.01 -10.10
N VAL A 344 21.77 -4.63 -8.99
CA VAL A 344 20.38 -4.96 -8.64
C VAL A 344 19.53 -3.69 -8.64
N GLY A 345 18.20 -3.86 -8.55
CA GLY A 345 17.26 -2.74 -8.53
C GLY A 345 17.01 -2.17 -9.93
N SER A 346 16.57 -0.92 -9.97
CA SER A 346 16.13 -0.27 -11.19
C SER A 346 17.27 0.24 -12.08
N SER A 347 17.03 0.24 -13.37
CA SER A 347 17.90 0.86 -14.37
C SER A 347 17.14 1.23 -15.65
N ARG A 348 17.78 2.05 -16.49
CA ARG A 348 17.32 2.26 -17.86
C ARG A 348 17.89 1.21 -18.79
N VAL A 349 17.03 0.49 -19.46
CA VAL A 349 17.40 -0.61 -20.38
C VAL A 349 16.94 -0.29 -21.79
N ASN A 350 17.74 -0.76 -22.76
CA ASN A 350 17.33 -0.71 -24.16
C ASN A 350 16.64 -2.04 -24.51
N PRO A 351 15.35 -2.05 -24.87
CA PRO A 351 14.62 -3.28 -25.19
C PRO A 351 15.25 -4.08 -26.33
N GLY A 352 15.87 -3.40 -27.31
CA GLY A 352 16.50 -4.04 -28.48
C GLY A 352 17.74 -4.87 -28.13
N THR A 353 18.32 -4.67 -26.93
CA THR A 353 19.51 -5.42 -26.45
C THR A 353 19.23 -6.22 -25.17
N CYS A 354 17.99 -6.27 -24.71
CA CYS A 354 17.57 -6.95 -23.50
C CYS A 354 16.66 -8.14 -23.83
N ALA A 355 17.23 -9.29 -24.16
CA ALA A 355 16.45 -10.49 -24.47
C ALA A 355 15.44 -10.90 -23.38
N PRO A 356 15.79 -10.85 -22.06
CA PRO A 356 14.84 -11.16 -20.98
C PRO A 356 13.64 -10.20 -20.87
N TRP A 357 13.69 -9.03 -21.50
CA TRP A 357 12.59 -8.05 -21.48
C TRP A 357 11.28 -8.62 -22.05
N GLN A 358 11.36 -9.49 -23.07
CA GLN A 358 10.21 -10.14 -23.69
C GLN A 358 9.94 -11.56 -23.19
N ASP A 359 10.67 -12.04 -22.18
CA ASP A 359 10.47 -13.40 -21.66
C ASP A 359 9.03 -13.55 -21.10
N PRO A 360 8.18 -14.40 -21.71
CA PRO A 360 6.78 -14.54 -21.31
C PRO A 360 6.61 -15.14 -19.90
N ARG A 361 7.64 -15.72 -19.33
CA ARG A 361 7.59 -16.28 -17.97
C ARG A 361 7.76 -15.23 -16.89
N ARG A 362 8.31 -14.06 -17.22
CA ARG A 362 8.54 -12.98 -16.26
C ARG A 362 7.23 -12.31 -15.87
N SER A 363 7.13 -11.97 -14.59
CA SER A 363 5.95 -11.38 -14.00
C SER A 363 6.31 -10.23 -13.04
N LEU A 364 5.54 -9.16 -13.08
CA LEU A 364 5.55 -8.09 -12.09
C LEU A 364 4.72 -8.47 -10.86
N LEU A 365 3.63 -9.19 -11.06
CA LEU A 365 2.64 -9.53 -10.02
C LEU A 365 2.84 -10.95 -9.45
N GLY A 366 3.70 -11.76 -10.07
CA GLY A 366 3.78 -13.18 -9.84
C GLY A 366 2.61 -13.96 -10.44
N GLN A 367 2.88 -15.19 -10.87
CA GLN A 367 1.91 -16.00 -11.61
C GLN A 367 0.62 -16.29 -10.83
N GLN A 368 0.69 -16.40 -9.50
CA GLN A 368 -0.48 -16.69 -8.68
C GLN A 368 -1.44 -15.49 -8.65
N GLN A 369 -0.91 -14.29 -8.44
CA GLN A 369 -1.71 -13.06 -8.44
C GLN A 369 -2.25 -12.75 -9.84
N GLU A 370 -1.47 -12.97 -10.92
CA GLU A 370 -1.96 -12.82 -12.29
C GLU A 370 -3.16 -13.75 -12.54
N ARG A 371 -3.05 -15.05 -12.19
CA ARG A 371 -4.17 -16.00 -12.36
C ARG A 371 -5.41 -15.57 -11.56
N TRP A 372 -5.23 -15.15 -10.31
CA TRP A 372 -6.32 -14.63 -9.49
C TRP A 372 -6.99 -13.43 -10.15
N LEU A 373 -6.22 -12.43 -10.60
CA LEU A 373 -6.74 -11.22 -11.21
C LEU A 373 -7.54 -11.52 -12.48
N TYR A 374 -7.03 -12.41 -13.33
CA TYR A 374 -7.69 -12.77 -14.59
C TYR A 374 -8.97 -13.59 -14.35
N GLN A 375 -9.03 -14.42 -13.32
CA GLN A 375 -10.26 -15.08 -12.87
C GLN A 375 -11.29 -14.07 -12.36
N GLU A 376 -10.85 -13.05 -11.63
CA GLU A 376 -11.72 -11.97 -11.19
C GLU A 376 -12.28 -11.16 -12.36
N PHE A 377 -11.49 -10.90 -13.40
CA PHE A 377 -11.95 -10.26 -14.63
C PHE A 377 -12.97 -11.12 -15.37
N ALA A 378 -12.73 -12.42 -15.51
CA ALA A 378 -13.66 -13.34 -16.15
C ALA A 378 -15.05 -13.34 -15.47
N SER A 379 -15.09 -13.13 -14.14
CA SER A 379 -16.34 -13.07 -13.38
C SER A 379 -16.93 -11.65 -13.26
N ALA A 380 -16.23 -10.60 -13.67
CA ALA A 380 -16.72 -9.21 -13.57
C ALA A 380 -18.03 -8.98 -14.32
N ARG A 381 -18.18 -9.60 -15.51
CA ARG A 381 -19.41 -9.51 -16.31
C ARG A 381 -20.63 -10.13 -15.63
N SER A 382 -20.48 -11.28 -14.98
CA SER A 382 -21.57 -11.92 -14.25
C SER A 382 -21.99 -11.15 -13.01
N ARG A 383 -21.07 -10.40 -12.41
CA ARG A 383 -21.34 -9.47 -11.30
C ARG A 383 -22.01 -8.16 -11.76
N GLN A 384 -22.08 -7.91 -13.06
CA GLN A 384 -22.61 -6.66 -13.62
C GLN A 384 -21.89 -5.40 -13.11
N THR A 385 -20.61 -5.53 -12.82
CA THR A 385 -19.78 -4.41 -12.34
C THR A 385 -19.67 -3.33 -13.41
N ARG A 386 -19.96 -2.08 -13.05
CA ARG A 386 -19.91 -0.95 -13.98
C ARG A 386 -18.49 -0.47 -14.25
N TRP A 387 -17.68 -0.27 -13.18
CA TRP A 387 -16.29 0.19 -13.24
C TRP A 387 -15.35 -0.85 -12.62
N ASN A 388 -14.25 -1.14 -13.28
CA ASN A 388 -13.21 -2.04 -12.78
C ASN A 388 -11.96 -1.21 -12.51
N VAL A 389 -11.69 -0.93 -11.24
CA VAL A 389 -10.62 -0.03 -10.78
C VAL A 389 -9.45 -0.86 -10.30
N ILE A 390 -8.31 -0.70 -10.93
CA ILE A 390 -7.05 -1.40 -10.61
C ILE A 390 -6.15 -0.42 -9.90
N GLY A 391 -6.05 -0.52 -8.56
CA GLY A 391 -5.09 0.22 -7.74
C GLY A 391 -3.78 -0.56 -7.66
N GLN A 392 -2.69 0.03 -8.12
CA GLN A 392 -1.38 -0.60 -8.16
C GLN A 392 -0.28 0.45 -7.96
N GLN A 393 0.94 0.02 -7.73
CA GLN A 393 2.01 0.87 -7.23
C GLN A 393 2.49 1.90 -8.25
N THR A 394 2.73 1.51 -9.51
CA THR A 394 3.53 2.27 -10.47
C THR A 394 2.76 2.69 -11.73
N LEU A 395 3.43 3.22 -12.74
CA LEU A 395 2.87 3.58 -14.04
C LEU A 395 2.70 2.31 -14.90
N LEU A 396 1.49 2.07 -15.44
CA LEU A 396 1.20 0.95 -16.35
C LEU A 396 1.58 1.27 -17.80
N GLY A 397 1.26 2.47 -18.27
CA GLY A 397 1.52 2.94 -19.62
C GLY A 397 3.01 2.91 -19.96
N GLU A 398 3.35 2.44 -21.16
CA GLU A 398 4.74 2.41 -21.62
C GLU A 398 5.32 3.83 -21.71
N ARG A 399 6.45 4.04 -21.04
CA ARG A 399 7.12 5.36 -21.00
C ARG A 399 8.50 5.27 -21.63
N ARG A 400 8.58 5.59 -22.92
CA ARG A 400 9.81 5.61 -23.72
C ARG A 400 10.61 6.87 -23.44
N PHE A 401 11.91 6.70 -23.21
CA PHE A 401 12.87 7.79 -23.08
C PHE A 401 13.78 7.78 -24.30
N ARG A 402 13.77 8.85 -25.09
CA ARG A 402 14.60 8.99 -26.31
C ARG A 402 16.09 8.86 -25.98
N THR A 403 16.81 8.14 -26.83
CA THR A 403 18.26 8.00 -26.79
C THR A 403 18.85 8.09 -28.21
N ALA A 404 20.17 8.25 -28.34
CA ALA A 404 20.81 8.24 -29.66
C ALA A 404 20.62 6.93 -30.44
N ALA A 405 20.40 5.79 -29.72
CA ALA A 405 20.18 4.48 -30.32
C ALA A 405 18.69 4.03 -30.32
N GLY A 406 17.75 4.99 -30.35
CA GLY A 406 16.33 4.73 -30.31
C GLY A 406 15.70 5.17 -28.98
N TYR A 407 15.34 4.25 -28.10
CA TYR A 407 14.77 4.59 -26.79
C TYR A 407 15.22 3.62 -25.69
N SER A 408 15.05 4.04 -24.44
CA SER A 408 15.22 3.20 -23.26
C SER A 408 13.93 3.20 -22.43
N LEU A 409 13.79 2.18 -21.58
CA LEU A 409 12.69 1.97 -20.66
C LEU A 409 13.21 1.88 -19.22
N TRP A 410 12.37 2.21 -18.25
CA TRP A 410 12.67 2.02 -16.84
C TRP A 410 12.23 0.61 -16.41
N ASN A 411 13.18 -0.23 -15.98
CA ASN A 411 12.93 -1.66 -15.81
C ASN A 411 12.31 -2.06 -14.47
N ASP A 412 12.05 -1.12 -13.55
CA ASP A 412 11.46 -1.44 -12.26
C ASP A 412 9.93 -1.58 -12.30
N GLY A 413 9.22 -0.71 -13.03
CA GLY A 413 7.78 -0.81 -13.26
C GLY A 413 7.42 -1.75 -14.43
N TRP A 414 6.20 -1.62 -14.95
CA TRP A 414 5.66 -2.43 -16.05
C TRP A 414 6.53 -2.41 -17.31
N ASP A 415 7.30 -1.36 -17.52
CA ASP A 415 8.22 -1.25 -18.64
C ASP A 415 9.36 -2.28 -18.62
N GLY A 416 9.68 -2.83 -17.45
CA GLY A 416 10.60 -3.96 -17.30
C GLY A 416 9.98 -5.34 -17.50
N TYR A 417 8.64 -5.40 -17.68
CA TYR A 417 7.85 -6.64 -17.73
C TYR A 417 6.82 -6.59 -18.87
N SER A 418 7.27 -6.30 -20.09
CA SER A 418 6.40 -6.07 -21.24
C SER A 418 5.44 -7.23 -21.52
N ALA A 419 5.91 -8.46 -21.41
CA ALA A 419 5.07 -9.64 -21.60
C ALA A 419 3.97 -9.76 -20.52
N ALA A 420 4.25 -9.40 -19.25
CA ALA A 420 3.25 -9.37 -18.19
C ALA A 420 2.23 -8.26 -18.43
N ARG A 421 2.68 -7.07 -18.88
CA ARG A 421 1.78 -5.97 -19.30
C ARG A 421 0.86 -6.42 -20.43
N SER A 422 1.38 -7.07 -21.45
CA SER A 422 0.58 -7.60 -22.57
C SER A 422 -0.46 -8.61 -22.08
N ARG A 423 -0.08 -9.54 -21.18
CA ARG A 423 -1.06 -10.48 -20.60
C ARG A 423 -2.19 -9.77 -19.86
N LEU A 424 -1.88 -8.70 -19.12
CA LEU A 424 -2.89 -7.89 -18.43
C LEU A 424 -3.84 -7.20 -19.42
N THR A 425 -3.31 -6.49 -20.41
CA THR A 425 -4.12 -5.78 -21.41
C THR A 425 -4.92 -6.74 -22.29
N ASP A 426 -4.37 -7.88 -22.65
CA ASP A 426 -5.06 -8.96 -23.34
C ASP A 426 -6.21 -9.54 -22.50
N SER A 427 -5.99 -9.76 -21.20
CA SER A 427 -7.04 -10.24 -20.31
C SER A 427 -8.20 -9.23 -20.22
N LEU A 428 -7.91 -7.93 -20.07
CA LEU A 428 -8.92 -6.87 -20.08
C LEU A 428 -9.77 -6.91 -21.36
N ARG A 429 -9.10 -7.04 -22.51
CA ARG A 429 -9.75 -7.09 -23.83
C ARG A 429 -10.55 -8.38 -24.04
N GLN A 430 -9.96 -9.55 -23.79
CA GLN A 430 -10.58 -10.86 -24.05
C GLN A 430 -11.76 -11.12 -23.14
N GLN A 431 -11.68 -10.71 -21.87
CA GLN A 431 -12.77 -10.82 -20.89
C GLN A 431 -13.82 -9.70 -21.04
N GLN A 432 -13.59 -8.76 -21.97
CA GLN A 432 -14.46 -7.59 -22.17
C GLN A 432 -14.78 -6.88 -20.85
N VAL A 433 -13.74 -6.64 -20.03
CA VAL A 433 -13.88 -5.99 -18.74
C VAL A 433 -14.48 -4.60 -18.93
N ALA A 434 -15.57 -4.31 -18.23
CA ALA A 434 -16.28 -3.04 -18.38
C ALA A 434 -15.49 -1.89 -17.74
N ASN A 435 -15.23 -0.84 -18.50
CA ASN A 435 -14.64 0.42 -18.05
C ASN A 435 -13.42 0.26 -17.13
N PRO A 436 -12.31 -0.34 -17.59
CA PRO A 436 -11.11 -0.46 -16.78
C PRO A 436 -10.47 0.91 -16.50
N VAL A 437 -10.14 1.14 -15.23
CA VAL A 437 -9.45 2.35 -14.76
C VAL A 437 -8.25 1.91 -13.95
N VAL A 438 -7.06 2.38 -14.29
CA VAL A 438 -5.83 2.11 -13.54
C VAL A 438 -5.45 3.34 -12.72
N LEU A 439 -5.24 3.16 -11.43
CA LEU A 439 -4.70 4.17 -10.52
C LEU A 439 -3.30 3.73 -10.10
N GLY A 440 -2.30 4.58 -10.31
CA GLY A 440 -0.90 4.31 -10.05
C GLY A 440 -0.21 5.41 -9.23
N GLY A 441 1.07 5.17 -8.87
CA GLY A 441 1.94 6.06 -8.09
C GLY A 441 3.42 5.89 -8.47
N ASP A 442 4.33 5.81 -7.49
CA ASP A 442 5.77 5.50 -7.58
C ASP A 442 6.61 6.57 -8.33
N VAL A 443 6.20 6.93 -9.53
CA VAL A 443 7.01 7.80 -10.41
C VAL A 443 7.09 9.26 -9.97
N HIS A 444 6.38 9.65 -8.91
CA HIS A 444 6.34 11.00 -8.33
C HIS A 444 5.87 12.10 -9.29
N GLU A 445 5.17 11.74 -10.36
CA GLU A 445 4.68 12.60 -11.43
C GLU A 445 3.24 12.23 -11.77
N ASN A 446 2.44 13.22 -12.18
CA ASN A 446 1.13 12.93 -12.77
C ASN A 446 1.30 12.48 -14.22
N TRP A 447 0.75 11.32 -14.56
CA TRP A 447 0.60 10.83 -15.95
C TRP A 447 -0.84 10.40 -16.17
N VAL A 448 -1.48 10.93 -17.20
CA VAL A 448 -2.85 10.57 -17.58
C VAL A 448 -2.82 10.06 -19.01
N GLY A 449 -3.36 8.88 -19.26
CA GLY A 449 -3.26 8.26 -20.56
C GLY A 449 -4.26 7.14 -20.83
N HIS A 450 -4.21 6.65 -22.04
CA HIS A 450 -4.96 5.50 -22.52
C HIS A 450 -4.17 4.21 -22.26
N VAL A 451 -4.79 3.23 -21.68
CA VAL A 451 -4.23 1.87 -21.60
C VAL A 451 -4.42 1.21 -22.94
N LYS A 452 -3.32 1.01 -23.67
CA LYS A 452 -3.34 0.41 -25.02
C LYS A 452 -3.38 -1.11 -24.93
N ALA A 453 -4.09 -1.74 -25.85
CA ALA A 453 -4.04 -3.20 -26.02
C ALA A 453 -2.63 -3.65 -26.43
N ASP A 454 -1.97 -2.89 -27.32
CA ASP A 454 -0.59 -3.08 -27.73
C ASP A 454 0.12 -1.72 -27.85
N TYR A 455 1.17 -1.51 -27.07
CA TYR A 455 1.96 -0.27 -27.11
C TYR A 455 2.95 -0.22 -28.29
N ALA A 456 3.20 -1.35 -28.98
CA ALA A 456 4.02 -1.38 -30.19
C ALA A 456 3.24 -0.86 -31.42
N ASP A 457 1.90 -0.93 -31.41
CA ASP A 457 1.02 -0.42 -32.46
C ASP A 457 0.35 0.88 -32.01
N PRO A 458 0.74 2.05 -32.54
CA PRO A 458 0.09 3.33 -32.22
C PRO A 458 -1.42 3.36 -32.54
N ALA A 459 -1.89 2.55 -33.50
CA ALA A 459 -3.30 2.44 -33.88
C ALA A 459 -4.09 1.47 -32.99
N SER A 460 -3.40 0.75 -32.09
CA SER A 460 -4.01 -0.21 -31.17
C SER A 460 -5.12 0.43 -30.33
N ALA A 461 -6.22 -0.32 -30.14
CA ALA A 461 -7.36 0.13 -29.35
C ALA A 461 -6.98 0.44 -27.90
N SER A 462 -7.68 1.40 -27.30
CA SER A 462 -7.64 1.63 -25.86
C SER A 462 -8.54 0.63 -25.16
N VAL A 463 -8.00 -0.10 -24.18
CA VAL A 463 -8.73 -1.07 -23.36
C VAL A 463 -9.13 -0.50 -21.98
N GLY A 464 -8.67 0.70 -21.64
CA GLY A 464 -8.96 1.40 -20.41
C GLY A 464 -8.28 2.77 -20.36
N VAL A 465 -8.31 3.39 -19.21
CA VAL A 465 -7.65 4.66 -18.92
C VAL A 465 -6.77 4.54 -17.68
N GLU A 466 -5.73 5.36 -17.60
CA GLU A 466 -4.81 5.39 -16.49
C GLU A 466 -4.67 6.80 -15.92
N PHE A 467 -4.63 6.87 -14.58
CA PHE A 467 -4.30 8.05 -13.79
C PHE A 467 -3.19 7.66 -12.82
N CYS A 468 -1.95 7.82 -13.22
CA CYS A 468 -0.82 7.72 -12.31
C CYS A 468 -0.66 9.06 -11.58
N GLY A 469 -0.76 9.03 -10.25
CA GLY A 469 -0.71 10.21 -9.40
C GLY A 469 0.71 10.68 -9.13
N THR A 470 0.84 11.96 -8.83
CA THR A 470 2.06 12.51 -8.24
C THR A 470 2.20 12.05 -6.78
N SER A 471 3.32 12.35 -6.16
CA SER A 471 3.59 12.08 -4.74
C SER A 471 2.93 13.10 -3.80
N ILE A 472 2.69 12.71 -2.55
CA ILE A 472 2.30 13.64 -1.47
C ILE A 472 3.44 14.65 -1.22
N THR A 473 4.70 14.18 -1.13
CA THR A 473 5.86 15.05 -0.88
C THR A 473 7.12 14.67 -1.64
N SER A 474 7.27 13.39 -2.02
CA SER A 474 8.52 12.88 -2.59
C SER A 474 8.92 13.62 -3.87
N ARG A 475 10.19 13.99 -3.99
CA ARG A 475 10.71 14.76 -5.12
C ARG A 475 10.83 13.92 -6.38
N THR A 476 10.80 14.57 -7.53
CA THR A 476 11.04 13.96 -8.84
C THR A 476 12.29 14.53 -9.50
N GLY A 477 12.80 13.82 -10.52
CA GLY A 477 14.05 14.15 -11.20
C GLY A 477 14.03 15.33 -12.19
N GLY A 478 12.88 15.99 -12.38
CA GLY A 478 12.85 17.26 -13.10
C GLY A 478 11.87 17.39 -14.26
N ALA A 479 11.14 18.48 -14.26
CA ALA A 479 10.09 18.85 -15.21
C ALA A 479 10.56 19.07 -16.66
N ALA A 480 11.83 19.38 -16.88
CA ALA A 480 12.34 19.74 -18.22
C ALA A 480 12.22 18.59 -19.23
N LYS A 481 12.18 17.34 -18.77
CA LYS A 481 12.07 16.16 -19.63
C LYS A 481 10.63 15.69 -19.83
N THR A 482 9.70 16.08 -18.98
CA THR A 482 8.32 15.59 -19.00
C THR A 482 7.62 15.94 -20.31
N ALA A 483 7.80 17.16 -20.83
CA ALA A 483 7.21 17.59 -22.10
C ALA A 483 7.75 16.81 -23.32
N GLU A 484 9.07 16.53 -23.32
CA GLU A 484 9.71 15.70 -24.36
C GLU A 484 9.18 14.26 -24.32
N ILE A 485 9.13 13.68 -23.11
CA ILE A 485 8.63 12.32 -22.90
C ILE A 485 7.16 12.22 -23.34
N LEU A 486 6.33 13.21 -23.02
CA LEU A 486 4.93 13.26 -23.44
C LEU A 486 4.79 13.26 -24.98
N THR A 487 5.65 13.99 -25.69
CA THR A 487 5.66 14.03 -27.15
C THR A 487 6.02 12.66 -27.77
N ASP A 488 6.93 11.91 -27.14
CA ASP A 488 7.37 10.59 -27.61
C ASP A 488 6.41 9.45 -27.24
N ASN A 489 5.39 9.73 -26.41
CA ASN A 489 4.45 8.75 -25.86
C ASN A 489 3.00 9.24 -26.05
N PRO A 490 2.45 9.23 -27.29
CA PRO A 490 1.18 9.89 -27.62
C PRO A 490 -0.08 9.26 -26.99
N HIS A 491 0.02 8.11 -26.35
CA HIS A 491 -1.05 7.53 -25.55
C HIS A 491 -1.26 8.27 -24.22
N PHE A 492 -0.26 9.03 -23.71
CA PHE A 492 -0.46 9.97 -22.63
C PHE A 492 -1.01 11.30 -23.16
N VAL A 493 -2.07 11.78 -22.53
CA VAL A 493 -2.74 13.05 -22.88
C VAL A 493 -2.34 14.19 -21.95
N PHE A 494 -1.71 13.88 -20.82
CA PHE A 494 -1.26 14.86 -19.82
C PHE A 494 -0.14 14.31 -18.95
N ALA A 495 0.79 15.18 -18.58
CA ALA A 495 1.80 14.93 -17.56
C ALA A 495 2.18 16.21 -16.79
N ASP A 496 2.51 16.08 -15.53
CA ASP A 496 3.08 17.13 -14.68
C ASP A 496 4.03 16.52 -13.63
N ALA A 497 5.28 16.98 -13.65
CA ALA A 497 6.33 16.52 -12.75
C ALA A 497 6.70 17.55 -11.68
N GLN A 498 6.07 18.72 -11.67
CA GLN A 498 6.48 19.82 -10.79
C GLN A 498 5.76 19.84 -9.46
N ARG A 499 4.48 19.51 -9.47
CA ARG A 499 3.56 19.74 -8.36
C ARG A 499 3.24 18.47 -7.61
N LYS A 500 3.05 18.60 -6.30
CA LYS A 500 2.77 17.50 -5.38
C LYS A 500 1.32 17.56 -4.89
N GLY A 501 0.74 16.42 -4.57
CA GLY A 501 -0.66 16.36 -4.16
C GLY A 501 -1.25 14.96 -4.31
N TYR A 502 -2.49 14.87 -4.81
CA TYR A 502 -3.28 13.64 -4.90
C TYR A 502 -4.28 13.70 -6.04
N GLY A 503 -4.84 12.56 -6.39
CA GLY A 503 -5.98 12.49 -7.29
C GLY A 503 -7.28 12.22 -6.54
N VAL A 504 -8.38 12.82 -7.00
CA VAL A 504 -9.75 12.51 -6.58
C VAL A 504 -10.49 11.94 -7.77
N VAL A 505 -11.09 10.75 -7.60
CA VAL A 505 -11.88 10.08 -8.63
C VAL A 505 -13.32 9.90 -8.13
N GLU A 506 -14.27 10.30 -8.94
CA GLU A 506 -15.69 10.15 -8.66
C GLU A 506 -16.33 9.30 -9.76
N PHE A 507 -16.89 8.18 -9.37
CA PHE A 507 -17.59 7.25 -10.23
C PHE A 507 -19.09 7.42 -10.07
N THR A 508 -19.78 7.50 -11.19
CA THR A 508 -21.24 7.38 -11.31
C THR A 508 -21.57 6.25 -12.30
N PRO A 509 -22.83 5.83 -12.45
CA PRO A 509 -23.19 4.86 -13.47
C PRO A 509 -22.81 5.28 -14.90
N ASP A 510 -22.77 6.58 -15.18
CA ASP A 510 -22.60 7.11 -16.53
C ASP A 510 -21.17 7.59 -16.83
N GLN A 511 -20.45 8.06 -15.81
CA GLN A 511 -19.12 8.65 -16.00
C GLN A 511 -18.20 8.50 -14.81
N LEU A 512 -16.90 8.55 -15.10
CA LEU A 512 -15.82 8.82 -14.18
C LEU A 512 -15.39 10.28 -14.31
N ALA A 513 -15.28 11.01 -13.22
CA ALA A 513 -14.63 12.31 -13.17
C ALA A 513 -13.37 12.23 -12.29
N THR A 514 -12.23 12.65 -12.84
CA THR A 514 -10.95 12.69 -12.12
C THR A 514 -10.49 14.13 -11.97
N THR A 515 -10.12 14.53 -10.76
CA THR A 515 -9.54 15.84 -10.44
C THR A 515 -8.16 15.65 -9.84
N LEU A 516 -7.12 16.18 -10.49
CA LEU A 516 -5.78 16.23 -9.94
C LEU A 516 -5.65 17.45 -9.04
N ARG A 517 -5.39 17.22 -7.77
CA ARG A 517 -5.28 18.24 -6.72
C ARG A 517 -3.82 18.44 -6.34
N VAL A 518 -3.35 19.67 -6.30
CA VAL A 518 -1.96 19.99 -6.00
C VAL A 518 -1.84 21.11 -4.98
N VAL A 519 -0.86 21.00 -4.10
CA VAL A 519 -0.50 22.08 -3.18
C VAL A 519 0.47 23.05 -3.87
N ASP A 520 0.42 24.33 -3.49
CA ASP A 520 1.30 25.35 -4.07
C ASP A 520 2.79 25.08 -3.71
N ASP A 521 3.05 24.65 -2.47
CA ASP A 521 4.40 24.36 -1.98
C ASP A 521 4.37 23.39 -0.79
N VAL A 522 4.97 22.23 -0.95
CA VAL A 522 5.06 21.21 0.12
C VAL A 522 6.00 21.64 1.27
N MET A 523 6.87 22.65 1.03
CA MET A 523 7.78 23.17 2.05
C MET A 523 7.09 24.09 3.07
N ARG A 524 5.79 24.37 2.90
CA ARG A 524 5.00 25.26 3.75
C ARG A 524 3.85 24.54 4.40
N GLN A 525 3.64 24.78 5.71
CA GLN A 525 2.50 24.23 6.44
C GLN A 525 1.17 24.93 6.14
N ASP A 526 1.20 26.17 5.66
CA ASP A 526 0.05 27.00 5.31
C ASP A 526 -0.23 27.04 3.80
N THR A 527 0.27 26.05 3.05
CA THR A 527 0.12 25.97 1.59
C THR A 527 -1.34 25.79 1.18
N ARG A 528 -1.72 26.37 0.05
CA ARG A 528 -3.08 26.25 -0.53
C ARG A 528 -3.15 25.05 -1.45
N ILE A 529 -4.40 24.60 -1.69
CA ILE A 529 -4.73 23.55 -2.65
C ILE A 529 -5.30 24.16 -3.92
N ALA A 530 -4.90 23.64 -5.07
CA ALA A 530 -5.42 24.02 -6.38
C ALA A 530 -5.83 22.79 -7.20
N THR A 531 -6.67 23.01 -8.19
CA THR A 531 -6.93 22.00 -9.23
C THR A 531 -5.92 22.18 -10.35
N LEU A 532 -5.15 21.13 -10.62
CA LEU A 532 -4.18 21.08 -11.72
C LEU A 532 -4.84 20.79 -13.06
N ALA A 533 -5.71 19.78 -13.07
CA ALA A 533 -6.43 19.34 -14.27
C ALA A 533 -7.68 18.54 -13.87
N ARG A 534 -8.66 18.49 -14.78
CA ARG A 534 -9.84 17.63 -14.68
C ARG A 534 -9.96 16.79 -15.93
N PHE A 535 -10.46 15.57 -15.75
CA PHE A 535 -10.73 14.63 -16.84
C PHE A 535 -12.05 13.93 -16.59
N THR A 536 -12.76 13.63 -17.67
CA THR A 536 -13.95 12.80 -17.65
C THR A 536 -13.81 11.63 -18.61
N VAL A 537 -14.46 10.52 -18.26
CA VAL A 537 -14.54 9.31 -19.08
C VAL A 537 -15.98 8.82 -19.05
N GLN A 538 -16.61 8.72 -20.22
CA GLN A 538 -17.96 8.18 -20.31
C GLN A 538 -17.93 6.65 -20.22
N ALA A 539 -18.87 6.08 -19.47
CA ALA A 539 -18.98 4.64 -19.36
C ALA A 539 -19.25 3.97 -20.72
N GLY A 540 -18.49 2.93 -21.03
CA GLY A 540 -18.51 2.24 -22.33
C GLY A 540 -17.58 2.87 -23.37
N ARG A 541 -16.91 3.99 -23.08
CA ARG A 541 -16.04 4.70 -24.00
C ARG A 541 -14.74 5.12 -23.30
N PRO A 542 -13.65 4.37 -23.45
CA PRO A 542 -12.37 4.65 -22.76
C PRO A 542 -11.62 5.81 -23.45
N VAL A 543 -12.26 6.99 -23.48
CA VAL A 543 -11.74 8.24 -24.05
C VAL A 543 -11.66 9.28 -22.94
N LEU A 544 -10.47 9.85 -22.78
CA LEU A 544 -10.20 10.93 -21.82
C LEU A 544 -10.60 12.28 -22.42
N GLU A 545 -11.53 12.96 -21.79
CA GLU A 545 -11.94 14.33 -22.09
C GLU A 545 -11.40 15.25 -20.99
N ARG A 546 -10.57 16.22 -21.37
CA ARG A 546 -10.00 17.21 -20.42
C ARG A 546 -10.91 18.43 -20.37
N SER A 547 -11.27 18.90 -19.15
CA SER A 547 -12.08 20.09 -18.88
C SER A 547 -11.29 21.18 -18.13
#